data_e28c2f0e5ff2c355bac13348849a8a38
#
_entry.id   e28c2f0e5ff2c355bac13348849a8a38
#
_cell.length_a   1.000
_cell.length_b   1.000
_cell.length_c   1.000
_cell.angle_alpha   90.00
_cell.angle_beta   90.00
_cell.angle_gamma   90.00
#
_symmetry.space_group_name_H-M   'P 1'
#
loop_
_entity.id
_entity.type
_entity.pdbx_description
1 polymer ?
#
loop_
_entity_poly.entity_id
_entity_poly.type
_entity_poly.pdbx_seq_one_letter_code
_entity_poly.pdbx_strand_id
1 'polypeptide(L)'
;MDSQMVLDPYKLRRIIMNIRKFFNFDEKYSKFNREERNLAAIFYHLLLIEDNLKTFIGKVEGSPGINKEELGIYYEYAYLRDFWYQNKNNEEKQKFICDFLNLPNKQILEKMNVEEFNIYFGAGSKKAIENPGNWSLKKLAKSINNKEDYYKVCMFKWSFKVKPDIVIQLSRDEVICIECKFETKGETKYSTNDEALGKVSQTDVQKYMMDELIGFKAHYVLIVNGKRTKSNTHQVMLWSEAIKDLKLNSNNDPKIDGHNEFFQSWFDRLVK
;
A
#
# COMPACT_ATOMS: atom_id res chain seq x y z
N MET A 1 -50.60 -6.24 -18.59
CA MET A 1 -50.87 -7.24 -17.52
C MET A 1 -49.55 -7.89 -17.19
N ASP A 2 -48.84 -7.33 -16.22
CA ASP A 2 -47.61 -7.89 -15.72
C ASP A 2 -47.91 -9.04 -14.77
N SER A 3 -47.66 -10.27 -15.22
CA SER A 3 -47.72 -11.44 -14.35
C SER A 3 -46.50 -11.41 -13.43
N GLN A 4 -46.61 -10.84 -12.26
CA GLN A 4 -45.65 -11.05 -11.18
C GLN A 4 -45.56 -12.56 -10.91
N MET A 5 -44.42 -13.14 -11.26
CA MET A 5 -44.10 -14.52 -10.99
C MET A 5 -43.88 -14.66 -9.47
N VAL A 6 -44.95 -15.00 -8.73
CA VAL A 6 -44.87 -15.31 -7.28
C VAL A 6 -44.21 -16.69 -7.18
N LEU A 7 -42.96 -16.70 -6.76
CA LEU A 7 -42.23 -17.95 -6.49
C LEU A 7 -42.88 -18.67 -5.32
N ASP A 8 -43.22 -19.96 -5.50
CA ASP A 8 -43.69 -20.83 -4.45
C ASP A 8 -42.78 -20.76 -3.21
N PRO A 9 -43.31 -20.43 -2.01
CA PRO A 9 -42.53 -20.30 -0.77
C PRO A 9 -41.65 -21.53 -0.47
N TYR A 10 -42.09 -22.74 -0.80
CA TYR A 10 -41.32 -23.97 -0.61
C TYR A 10 -40.12 -24.08 -1.57
N LYS A 11 -40.28 -23.66 -2.85
CA LYS A 11 -39.17 -23.57 -3.81
C LYS A 11 -38.16 -22.52 -3.39
N LEU A 12 -38.62 -21.34 -2.95
CA LEU A 12 -37.76 -20.29 -2.47
C LEU A 12 -36.93 -20.74 -1.25
N ARG A 13 -37.56 -21.40 -0.28
CA ARG A 13 -36.90 -21.92 0.92
C ARG A 13 -35.84 -22.99 0.57
N ARG A 14 -36.11 -23.86 -0.38
CA ARG A 14 -35.17 -24.89 -0.86
C ARG A 14 -33.97 -24.28 -1.59
N ILE A 15 -34.20 -23.24 -2.39
CA ILE A 15 -33.12 -22.48 -3.07
C ILE A 15 -32.24 -21.79 -2.02
N ILE A 16 -32.83 -21.12 -1.04
CA ILE A 16 -32.07 -20.45 0.04
C ILE A 16 -31.25 -21.44 0.86
N MET A 17 -31.78 -22.60 1.21
CA MET A 17 -31.05 -23.64 1.94
C MET A 17 -29.87 -24.19 1.11
N ASN A 18 -30.05 -24.40 -0.20
CA ASN A 18 -28.97 -24.84 -1.08
C ASN A 18 -27.88 -23.77 -1.25
N ILE A 19 -28.25 -22.51 -1.35
CA ILE A 19 -27.32 -21.37 -1.42
C ILE A 19 -26.52 -21.29 -0.12
N ARG A 20 -27.16 -21.35 1.04
CA ARG A 20 -26.48 -21.32 2.34
C ARG A 20 -25.47 -22.45 2.51
N LYS A 21 -25.85 -23.67 2.11
CA LYS A 21 -24.98 -24.85 2.15
C LYS A 21 -23.78 -24.70 1.19
N PHE A 22 -24.02 -24.19 -0.01
CA PHE A 22 -22.98 -23.98 -1.00
C PHE A 22 -21.95 -22.92 -0.56
N PHE A 23 -22.42 -21.79 -0.01
CA PHE A 23 -21.55 -20.73 0.47
C PHE A 23 -21.06 -20.91 1.90
N ASN A 24 -21.43 -22.01 2.55
CA ASN A 24 -21.01 -22.34 3.92
C ASN A 24 -21.23 -21.20 4.94
N PHE A 25 -22.42 -20.56 4.89
CA PHE A 25 -22.75 -19.43 5.76
C PHE A 25 -22.79 -19.76 7.26
N ASP A 26 -22.72 -21.05 7.61
CA ASP A 26 -22.65 -21.51 9.00
C ASP A 26 -21.22 -21.41 9.56
N GLU A 27 -20.21 -21.23 8.69
CA GLU A 27 -18.84 -21.01 9.09
C GLU A 27 -18.52 -19.52 9.24
N LYS A 28 -17.68 -19.19 10.22
CA LYS A 28 -17.21 -17.80 10.43
C LYS A 28 -16.41 -17.31 9.22
N TYR A 29 -16.72 -16.13 8.70
CA TYR A 29 -16.00 -15.52 7.55
C TYR A 29 -14.48 -15.45 7.76
N SER A 30 -14.02 -15.28 8.99
CA SER A 30 -12.59 -15.28 9.32
C SER A 30 -11.86 -16.55 8.89
N LYS A 31 -12.54 -17.70 8.74
CA LYS A 31 -11.91 -18.95 8.31
C LYS A 31 -11.48 -18.97 6.85
N PHE A 32 -12.11 -18.16 5.99
CA PHE A 32 -11.82 -18.12 4.55
C PHE A 32 -11.55 -16.72 3.99
N ASN A 33 -11.51 -15.72 4.87
CA ASN A 33 -11.10 -14.39 4.48
C ASN A 33 -9.61 -14.39 4.09
N ARG A 34 -9.31 -13.94 2.86
CA ARG A 34 -7.96 -13.92 2.29
C ARG A 34 -7.51 -12.52 1.89
N GLU A 35 -8.27 -11.52 2.29
CA GLU A 35 -7.97 -10.12 1.97
C GLU A 35 -6.74 -9.64 2.76
N GLU A 36 -5.67 -9.34 2.04
CA GLU A 36 -4.41 -8.83 2.61
C GLU A 36 -4.63 -7.57 3.45
N ARG A 37 -5.52 -6.68 3.01
CA ARG A 37 -5.86 -5.46 3.75
C ARG A 37 -6.49 -5.74 5.12
N ASN A 38 -7.32 -6.77 5.22
CA ASN A 38 -7.90 -7.14 6.51
C ASN A 38 -6.84 -7.62 7.49
N LEU A 39 -5.84 -8.39 6.99
CA LEU A 39 -4.70 -8.81 7.80
C LEU A 39 -3.85 -7.63 8.25
N ALA A 40 -3.53 -6.73 7.32
CA ALA A 40 -2.78 -5.52 7.64
C ALA A 40 -3.51 -4.64 8.67
N ALA A 41 -4.85 -4.50 8.54
CA ALA A 41 -5.67 -3.78 9.51
C ALA A 41 -5.64 -4.43 10.90
N ILE A 42 -5.77 -5.75 10.97
CA ILE A 42 -5.69 -6.50 12.22
C ILE A 42 -4.32 -6.30 12.87
N PHE A 43 -3.26 -6.42 12.08
CA PHE A 43 -1.89 -6.24 12.57
C PHE A 43 -1.65 -4.80 13.05
N TYR A 44 -2.15 -3.80 12.32
CA TYR A 44 -2.13 -2.42 12.74
C TYR A 44 -2.79 -2.24 14.12
N HIS A 45 -4.00 -2.77 14.32
CA HIS A 45 -4.68 -2.69 15.60
C HIS A 45 -3.95 -3.44 16.72
N LEU A 46 -3.32 -4.57 16.39
CA LEU A 46 -2.50 -5.32 17.34
C LEU A 46 -1.29 -4.50 17.81
N LEU A 47 -0.65 -3.77 16.90
CA LEU A 47 0.48 -2.91 17.24
C LEU A 47 0.10 -1.73 18.16
N LEU A 48 -1.17 -1.34 18.20
CA LEU A 48 -1.66 -0.28 19.10
C LEU A 48 -1.86 -0.76 20.56
N ILE A 49 -1.77 -2.08 20.82
CA ILE A 49 -1.95 -2.64 22.17
C ILE A 49 -0.65 -2.51 22.95
N GLU A 50 -0.70 -1.77 24.07
CA GLU A 50 0.39 -1.63 25.05
C GLU A 50 1.80 -1.44 24.41
N ASP A 51 2.74 -2.38 24.76
CA ASP A 51 4.13 -2.35 24.29
C ASP A 51 4.35 -3.10 22.98
N ASN A 52 3.28 -3.56 22.30
CA ASN A 52 3.40 -4.33 21.07
C ASN A 52 4.17 -3.59 19.97
N LEU A 53 3.93 -2.28 19.85
CA LEU A 53 4.64 -1.46 18.88
C LEU A 53 6.15 -1.49 19.13
N LYS A 54 6.58 -1.33 20.38
CA LYS A 54 8.01 -1.40 20.76
C LYS A 54 8.59 -2.78 20.54
N THR A 55 7.83 -3.84 20.91
CA THR A 55 8.22 -5.23 20.69
C THR A 55 8.44 -5.52 19.22
N PHE A 56 7.56 -5.02 18.35
CA PHE A 56 7.71 -5.19 16.90
C PHE A 56 8.89 -4.39 16.35
N ILE A 57 9.05 -3.13 16.73
CA ILE A 57 10.18 -2.29 16.28
C ILE A 57 11.51 -2.95 16.62
N GLY A 58 11.62 -3.59 17.80
CA GLY A 58 12.82 -4.33 18.20
C GLY A 58 13.18 -5.54 17.32
N LYS A 59 12.26 -5.98 16.44
CA LYS A 59 12.51 -7.06 15.46
C LYS A 59 12.98 -6.56 14.10
N VAL A 60 12.91 -5.24 13.88
CA VAL A 60 13.30 -4.63 12.60
C VAL A 60 14.80 -4.34 12.60
N GLU A 61 15.49 -4.91 11.62
CA GLU A 61 16.94 -4.78 11.47
C GLU A 61 17.36 -3.32 11.26
N GLY A 62 18.37 -2.88 11.99
CA GLY A 62 18.90 -1.53 11.88
C GLY A 62 17.96 -0.42 12.34
N SER A 63 16.83 -0.78 12.96
CA SER A 63 15.91 0.20 13.54
C SER A 63 16.57 0.96 14.67
N PRO A 64 16.50 2.29 14.68
CA PRO A 64 17.01 3.11 15.78
C PRO A 64 16.10 3.07 16.99
N GLY A 65 16.51 3.74 18.03
CA GLY A 65 15.66 3.99 19.20
C GLY A 65 14.41 4.80 18.85
N ILE A 66 13.36 4.62 19.63
CA ILE A 66 12.08 5.31 19.48
C ILE A 66 12.17 6.71 20.07
N ASN A 67 11.88 7.75 19.30
CA ASN A 67 11.54 9.06 19.84
C ASN A 67 10.04 9.10 20.20
N LYS A 68 9.72 9.06 21.49
CA LYS A 68 8.32 8.96 21.93
C LYS A 68 7.45 10.15 21.54
N GLU A 69 8.03 11.34 21.39
CA GLU A 69 7.29 12.57 21.06
C GLU A 69 6.85 12.60 19.59
N GLU A 70 7.57 11.87 18.73
CA GLU A 70 7.35 11.85 17.29
C GLU A 70 6.79 10.50 16.78
N LEU A 71 6.63 9.54 17.71
CA LEU A 71 6.16 8.21 17.36
C LEU A 71 4.72 8.24 16.84
N GLY A 72 4.55 7.76 15.62
CA GLY A 72 3.25 7.61 14.98
C GLY A 72 3.13 6.27 14.27
N ILE A 73 1.90 5.79 14.10
CA ILE A 73 1.60 4.62 13.28
C ILE A 73 0.42 4.91 12.37
N TYR A 74 0.55 4.58 11.10
CA TYR A 74 -0.42 4.89 10.05
C TYR A 74 -0.76 3.64 9.27
N TYR A 75 -2.04 3.45 9.00
CA TYR A 75 -2.58 2.37 8.16
C TYR A 75 -2.92 2.90 6.77
N GLU A 76 -2.64 2.12 5.70
CA GLU A 76 -2.91 2.52 4.31
C GLU A 76 -2.27 3.88 3.97
N TYR A 77 -0.96 4.01 4.20
CA TYR A 77 -0.23 5.28 4.16
C TYR A 77 -0.21 5.90 2.75
N ALA A 78 -1.08 6.85 2.53
CA ALA A 78 -1.23 7.55 1.26
C ALA A 78 -0.74 9.02 1.30
N TYR A 79 0.18 9.35 2.21
CA TYR A 79 0.64 10.70 2.52
C TYR A 79 1.00 11.53 1.28
N LEU A 80 1.84 10.99 0.39
CA LEU A 80 2.28 11.71 -0.83
C LEU A 80 1.09 12.16 -1.67
N ARG A 81 0.17 11.24 -1.95
CA ARG A 81 -1.03 11.51 -2.76
C ARG A 81 -1.94 12.53 -2.09
N ASP A 82 -2.18 12.36 -0.79
CA ASP A 82 -3.13 13.19 -0.06
C ASP A 82 -2.57 14.60 0.17
N PHE A 83 -1.27 14.72 0.50
CA PHE A 83 -0.56 16.00 0.56
C PHE A 83 -0.57 16.71 -0.79
N TRP A 84 -0.26 16.00 -1.88
CA TRP A 84 -0.29 16.54 -3.22
C TRP A 84 -1.67 17.05 -3.62
N TYR A 85 -2.71 16.31 -3.26
CA TYR A 85 -4.09 16.70 -3.53
C TYR A 85 -4.51 17.96 -2.75
N GLN A 86 -4.06 18.10 -1.51
CA GLN A 86 -4.35 19.26 -0.67
C GLN A 86 -3.66 20.54 -1.17
N ASN A 87 -2.43 20.44 -1.66
CA ASN A 87 -1.77 21.57 -2.29
C ASN A 87 -2.52 21.96 -3.58
N LYS A 88 -3.05 23.20 -3.64
CA LYS A 88 -3.79 23.70 -4.80
C LYS A 88 -2.94 24.54 -5.75
N ASN A 89 -1.68 24.82 -5.39
CA ASN A 89 -0.78 25.61 -6.20
C ASN A 89 -0.15 24.76 -7.33
N ASN A 90 -0.72 24.87 -8.53
CA ASN A 90 -0.24 24.12 -9.68
C ASN A 90 1.13 24.61 -10.19
N GLU A 91 1.48 25.86 -9.98
CA GLU A 91 2.80 26.39 -10.36
C GLU A 91 3.91 25.80 -9.47
N GLU A 92 3.67 25.71 -8.16
CA GLU A 92 4.59 25.02 -7.25
C GLU A 92 4.75 23.55 -7.59
N LYS A 93 3.65 22.86 -7.92
CA LYS A 93 3.70 21.46 -8.36
C LYS A 93 4.49 21.29 -9.65
N GLN A 94 4.27 22.15 -10.64
CA GLN A 94 5.02 22.14 -11.90
C GLN A 94 6.50 22.33 -11.64
N LYS A 95 6.85 23.35 -10.86
CA LYS A 95 8.23 23.62 -10.48
C LYS A 95 8.85 22.41 -9.78
N PHE A 96 8.17 21.83 -8.78
CA PHE A 96 8.64 20.64 -8.09
C PHE A 96 8.89 19.46 -9.06
N ILE A 97 7.95 19.19 -9.98
CA ILE A 97 8.11 18.11 -10.97
C ILE A 97 9.33 18.37 -11.85
N CYS A 98 9.49 19.59 -12.34
CA CYS A 98 10.63 19.97 -13.20
C CYS A 98 11.97 19.85 -12.46
N ASP A 99 12.03 20.28 -11.22
CA ASP A 99 13.24 20.23 -10.40
C ASP A 99 13.60 18.79 -10.02
N PHE A 100 12.61 18.01 -9.61
CA PHE A 100 12.81 16.63 -9.15
C PHE A 100 13.20 15.70 -10.30
N LEU A 101 12.45 15.73 -11.41
CA LEU A 101 12.73 14.85 -12.55
C LEU A 101 13.99 15.30 -13.30
N ASN A 102 14.28 16.59 -13.33
CA ASN A 102 15.43 17.21 -13.98
C ASN A 102 15.68 16.68 -15.42
N LEU A 103 14.60 16.61 -16.21
CA LEU A 103 14.64 16.12 -17.59
C LEU A 103 15.44 17.05 -18.51
N PRO A 104 16.01 16.57 -19.63
CA PRO A 104 16.78 17.39 -20.57
C PRO A 104 16.00 18.61 -21.12
N ASN A 105 14.69 18.50 -21.19
CA ASN A 105 13.80 19.59 -21.64
C ASN A 105 13.21 20.41 -20.48
N LYS A 106 13.80 20.37 -19.27
CA LYS A 106 13.35 21.08 -18.07
C LYS A 106 13.00 22.53 -18.35
N GLN A 107 13.89 23.29 -19.03
CA GLN A 107 13.67 24.70 -19.33
C GLN A 107 12.44 24.96 -20.20
N ILE A 108 12.06 24.00 -21.04
CA ILE A 108 10.82 24.06 -21.83
C ILE A 108 9.62 23.79 -20.94
N LEU A 109 9.69 22.76 -20.10
CA LEU A 109 8.63 22.37 -19.18
C LEU A 109 8.30 23.47 -18.16
N GLU A 110 9.29 24.18 -17.67
CA GLU A 110 9.13 25.30 -16.73
C GLU A 110 8.42 26.50 -17.36
N LYS A 111 8.54 26.70 -18.68
CA LYS A 111 7.89 27.80 -19.41
C LYS A 111 6.48 27.47 -19.89
N MET A 112 6.08 26.20 -19.83
CA MET A 112 4.73 25.77 -20.19
C MET A 112 3.71 26.37 -19.22
N ASN A 113 2.58 26.80 -19.74
CA ASN A 113 1.41 27.01 -18.89
C ASN A 113 0.85 25.67 -18.39
N VAL A 114 -0.05 25.72 -17.41
CA VAL A 114 -0.63 24.49 -16.78
C VAL A 114 -1.33 23.59 -17.80
N GLU A 115 -1.98 24.16 -18.81
CA GLU A 115 -2.67 23.37 -19.84
C GLU A 115 -1.69 22.62 -20.74
N GLU A 116 -0.65 23.30 -21.23
CA GLU A 116 0.42 22.70 -22.02
C GLU A 116 1.13 21.58 -21.24
N PHE A 117 1.42 21.82 -19.96
CA PHE A 117 2.04 20.83 -19.08
C PHE A 117 1.16 19.60 -18.90
N ASN A 118 -0.14 19.81 -18.68
CA ASN A 118 -1.11 18.72 -18.59
C ASN A 118 -1.22 17.92 -19.90
N ILE A 119 -1.15 18.58 -21.04
CA ILE A 119 -1.14 17.92 -22.36
C ILE A 119 0.13 17.09 -22.50
N TYR A 120 1.29 17.61 -22.09
CA TYR A 120 2.56 16.90 -22.20
C TYR A 120 2.55 15.58 -21.41
N PHE A 121 2.15 15.60 -20.13
CA PHE A 121 2.17 14.42 -19.26
C PHE A 121 0.90 13.54 -19.34
N GLY A 122 -0.24 14.10 -19.62
CA GLY A 122 -1.54 13.51 -19.35
C GLY A 122 -2.28 12.87 -20.50
N ALA A 123 -1.74 12.86 -21.75
CA ALA A 123 -2.45 12.28 -22.91
C ALA A 123 -3.91 12.75 -23.04
N GLY A 124 -4.15 14.07 -22.89
CA GLY A 124 -5.48 14.67 -22.95
C GLY A 124 -6.19 14.86 -21.60
N SER A 125 -5.60 14.40 -20.50
CA SER A 125 -6.10 14.74 -19.18
C SER A 125 -5.78 16.19 -18.84
N LYS A 126 -6.80 16.99 -18.50
CA LYS A 126 -6.64 18.37 -18.03
C LYS A 126 -6.11 18.47 -16.59
N LYS A 127 -5.82 17.33 -15.94
CA LYS A 127 -5.46 17.22 -14.52
C LYS A 127 -4.19 16.41 -14.28
N ALA A 128 -3.26 16.38 -15.24
CA ALA A 128 -2.03 15.60 -15.09
C ALA A 128 -1.15 16.12 -13.95
N ILE A 129 -1.09 17.44 -13.76
CA ILE A 129 -0.35 18.07 -12.67
C ILE A 129 -0.98 17.79 -11.29
N GLU A 130 -2.33 17.73 -11.25
CA GLU A 130 -3.06 17.41 -10.01
C GLU A 130 -2.97 15.92 -9.65
N ASN A 131 -2.77 15.05 -10.63
CA ASN A 131 -2.76 13.62 -10.44
C ASN A 131 -1.66 12.93 -11.25
N PRO A 132 -0.39 12.98 -10.80
CA PRO A 132 0.74 12.35 -11.50
C PRO A 132 0.55 10.84 -11.71
N GLY A 133 -0.16 10.16 -10.81
CA GLY A 133 -0.50 8.74 -10.95
C GLY A 133 -1.23 8.38 -12.24
N ASN A 134 -1.84 9.36 -12.91
CA ASN A 134 -2.58 9.17 -14.17
C ASN A 134 -1.78 9.54 -15.44
N TRP A 135 -0.50 9.87 -15.33
CA TRP A 135 0.32 10.16 -16.51
C TRP A 135 0.32 9.02 -17.51
N SER A 136 0.42 9.37 -18.80
CA SER A 136 0.43 8.40 -19.89
C SER A 136 1.85 7.94 -20.22
N LEU A 137 2.28 6.83 -19.63
CA LEU A 137 3.60 6.26 -19.92
C LEU A 137 3.77 5.92 -21.41
N LYS A 138 2.71 5.43 -22.08
CA LYS A 138 2.76 5.14 -23.52
C LYS A 138 3.10 6.38 -24.37
N LYS A 139 2.61 7.55 -23.98
CA LYS A 139 2.92 8.82 -24.65
C LYS A 139 4.34 9.29 -24.30
N LEU A 140 4.69 9.26 -23.02
CA LEU A 140 5.97 9.71 -22.52
C LEU A 140 7.15 8.87 -23.04
N ALA A 141 6.97 7.57 -23.22
CA ALA A 141 7.95 6.70 -23.86
C ALA A 141 8.34 7.12 -25.28
N LYS A 142 7.47 7.88 -25.97
CA LYS A 142 7.75 8.43 -27.32
C LYS A 142 8.46 9.77 -27.29
N SER A 143 8.37 10.49 -26.17
CA SER A 143 8.89 11.86 -26.02
C SER A 143 10.20 11.92 -25.25
N ILE A 144 10.50 10.89 -24.44
CA ILE A 144 11.68 10.82 -23.60
C ILE A 144 12.56 9.69 -24.13
N ASN A 145 13.62 10.08 -24.85
CA ASN A 145 14.51 9.12 -25.52
C ASN A 145 15.50 8.45 -24.57
N ASN A 146 15.88 9.13 -23.48
CA ASN A 146 16.79 8.57 -22.49
C ASN A 146 16.03 7.62 -21.55
N LYS A 147 16.51 6.37 -21.44
CA LYS A 147 15.87 5.33 -20.63
C LYS A 147 15.91 5.61 -19.14
N GLU A 148 16.97 6.23 -18.64
CA GLU A 148 17.09 6.60 -17.24
C GLU A 148 16.07 7.68 -16.87
N ASP A 149 15.97 8.72 -17.69
CA ASP A 149 14.97 9.80 -17.49
C ASP A 149 13.54 9.25 -17.58
N TYR A 150 13.30 8.35 -18.54
CA TYR A 150 11.99 7.70 -18.66
C TYR A 150 11.68 6.83 -17.43
N TYR A 151 12.67 6.10 -16.91
CA TYR A 151 12.51 5.31 -15.69
C TYR A 151 12.18 6.19 -14.48
N LYS A 152 12.85 7.35 -14.31
CA LYS A 152 12.53 8.33 -13.26
C LYS A 152 11.07 8.80 -13.35
N VAL A 153 10.58 9.07 -14.55
CA VAL A 153 9.18 9.45 -14.79
C VAL A 153 8.22 8.31 -14.43
N CYS A 154 8.57 7.07 -14.74
CA CYS A 154 7.79 5.90 -14.34
C CYS A 154 7.71 5.78 -12.81
N MET A 155 8.84 5.87 -12.12
CA MET A 155 8.94 5.78 -10.67
C MET A 155 8.14 6.90 -9.99
N PHE A 156 8.31 8.14 -10.46
CA PHE A 156 7.54 9.29 -9.98
C PHE A 156 6.03 9.05 -10.11
N LYS A 157 5.58 8.66 -11.30
CA LYS A 157 4.15 8.36 -11.54
C LYS A 157 3.61 7.31 -10.58
N TRP A 158 4.34 6.20 -10.40
CA TRP A 158 3.85 5.09 -9.59
C TRP A 158 3.91 5.38 -8.09
N SER A 159 4.78 6.26 -7.64
CA SER A 159 4.82 6.74 -6.27
C SER A 159 3.48 7.33 -5.80
N PHE A 160 2.69 7.88 -6.71
CA PHE A 160 1.32 8.35 -6.43
C PHE A 160 0.26 7.25 -6.43
N LYS A 161 0.63 6.01 -6.75
CA LYS A 161 -0.27 4.85 -6.76
C LYS A 161 -0.01 3.86 -5.66
N VAL A 162 1.24 3.77 -5.21
CA VAL A 162 1.60 2.87 -4.12
C VAL A 162 1.19 3.44 -2.77
N LYS A 163 0.84 2.54 -1.86
CA LYS A 163 0.58 2.83 -0.46
C LYS A 163 1.20 1.69 0.35
N PRO A 164 2.18 1.94 1.20
CA PRO A 164 2.55 0.98 2.22
C PRO A 164 1.34 0.63 3.08
N ASP A 165 1.18 -0.65 3.44
CA ASP A 165 0.06 -1.09 4.25
C ASP A 165 0.11 -0.46 5.64
N ILE A 166 1.31 -0.40 6.25
CA ILE A 166 1.53 0.25 7.55
C ILE A 166 2.83 1.04 7.49
N VAL A 167 2.81 2.25 8.05
CA VAL A 167 4.02 3.05 8.29
C VAL A 167 4.11 3.37 9.77
N ILE A 168 5.25 3.07 10.38
CA ILE A 168 5.59 3.47 11.74
C ILE A 168 6.60 4.60 11.65
N GLN A 169 6.22 5.79 12.10
CA GLN A 169 7.11 6.94 12.20
C GLN A 169 7.88 6.85 13.52
N LEU A 170 9.19 6.73 13.42
CA LEU A 170 10.09 6.59 14.57
C LEU A 170 10.60 7.94 15.04
N SER A 171 10.80 8.85 14.09
CA SER A 171 11.21 10.24 14.29
C SER A 171 10.71 11.08 13.11
N ARG A 172 11.04 12.38 13.11
CA ARG A 172 10.68 13.28 12.02
C ARG A 172 11.12 12.78 10.65
N ASP A 173 12.29 12.17 10.56
CA ASP A 173 12.94 11.82 9.30
C ASP A 173 13.13 10.30 9.13
N GLU A 174 12.65 9.46 10.07
CA GLU A 174 12.89 8.03 10.06
C GLU A 174 11.61 7.22 10.27
N VAL A 175 11.40 6.22 9.41
CA VAL A 175 10.18 5.42 9.38
C VAL A 175 10.46 3.93 9.16
N ILE A 176 9.52 3.08 9.57
CA ILE A 176 9.45 1.68 9.13
C ILE A 176 8.26 1.56 8.18
N CYS A 177 8.52 1.08 6.96
CA CYS A 177 7.50 0.76 5.96
C CYS A 177 7.22 -0.73 5.95
N ILE A 178 5.98 -1.11 6.15
CA ILE A 178 5.56 -2.51 6.22
C ILE A 178 4.61 -2.78 5.05
N GLU A 179 4.94 -3.80 4.27
CA GLU A 179 4.06 -4.40 3.27
C GLU A 179 3.65 -5.78 3.75
N CYS A 180 2.35 -6.06 3.78
CA CYS A 180 1.76 -7.29 4.25
C CYS A 180 1.30 -8.15 3.07
N LYS A 181 1.72 -9.42 3.01
CA LYS A 181 1.26 -10.38 2.01
C LYS A 181 0.69 -11.62 2.68
N PHE A 182 -0.48 -12.06 2.21
CA PHE A 182 -1.08 -13.29 2.69
C PHE A 182 -0.59 -14.50 1.89
N GLU A 183 -0.53 -14.35 0.58
CA GLU A 183 -0.03 -15.39 -0.32
C GLU A 183 1.32 -14.99 -0.91
N THR A 184 2.23 -15.96 -1.05
CA THR A 184 3.55 -15.77 -1.66
C THR A 184 3.47 -15.56 -3.18
N LYS A 185 2.30 -15.38 -3.75
CA LYS A 185 2.11 -15.13 -5.18
C LYS A 185 2.52 -13.71 -5.49
N GLY A 186 3.79 -13.56 -5.77
CA GLY A 186 4.42 -12.46 -6.47
C GLY A 186 3.95 -11.05 -6.10
N GLU A 187 4.90 -10.17 -5.86
CA GLU A 187 4.64 -8.73 -5.72
C GLU A 187 3.88 -8.17 -6.91
N THR A 188 3.01 -7.21 -6.67
CA THR A 188 2.42 -6.39 -7.74
C THR A 188 3.54 -5.73 -8.53
N LYS A 189 3.50 -5.84 -9.86
CA LYS A 189 4.51 -5.26 -10.74
C LYS A 189 3.89 -4.24 -11.68
N TYR A 190 4.58 -3.13 -11.83
CA TYR A 190 4.22 -2.04 -12.74
C TYR A 190 4.97 -2.18 -14.05
N SER A 191 4.25 -2.13 -15.19
CA SER A 191 4.88 -2.20 -16.52
C SER A 191 5.34 -0.82 -16.96
N THR A 192 6.62 -0.71 -17.34
CA THR A 192 7.17 0.53 -17.90
C THR A 192 6.67 0.83 -19.32
N ASN A 193 6.05 -0.14 -20.00
CA ASN A 193 5.79 -0.10 -21.45
C ASN A 193 7.06 0.04 -22.32
N ASP A 194 8.24 -0.23 -21.76
CA ASP A 194 9.51 -0.38 -22.43
C ASP A 194 10.05 -1.78 -22.13
N GLU A 195 10.34 -2.57 -23.16
CA GLU A 195 10.76 -3.96 -23.01
C GLU A 195 12.10 -4.08 -22.27
N ALA A 196 13.01 -3.13 -22.48
CA ALA A 196 14.33 -3.16 -21.87
C ALA A 196 14.32 -2.76 -20.38
N LEU A 197 13.37 -1.94 -19.97
CA LEU A 197 13.16 -1.58 -18.55
C LEU A 197 12.25 -2.60 -17.83
N GLY A 198 11.43 -3.33 -18.57
CA GLY A 198 10.61 -4.41 -18.06
C GLY A 198 9.54 -3.95 -17.07
N LYS A 199 9.48 -4.66 -15.94
CA LYS A 199 8.51 -4.41 -14.86
C LYS A 199 9.24 -4.08 -13.57
N VAL A 200 8.68 -3.13 -12.81
CA VAL A 200 9.19 -2.70 -11.50
C VAL A 200 8.27 -3.24 -10.40
N SER A 201 8.85 -3.72 -9.31
CA SER A 201 8.07 -4.24 -8.18
C SER A 201 7.40 -3.12 -7.38
N GLN A 202 6.31 -3.44 -6.68
CA GLN A 202 5.65 -2.50 -5.78
C GLN A 202 6.61 -2.03 -4.68
N THR A 203 7.43 -2.94 -4.14
CA THR A 203 8.39 -2.65 -3.08
C THR A 203 9.49 -1.70 -3.54
N ASP A 204 9.99 -1.82 -4.78
CA ASP A 204 10.96 -0.88 -5.34
C ASP A 204 10.34 0.53 -5.50
N VAL A 205 9.07 0.61 -5.92
CA VAL A 205 8.36 1.89 -6.02
C VAL A 205 8.13 2.51 -4.64
N GLN A 206 7.78 1.70 -3.63
CA GLN A 206 7.63 2.18 -2.25
C GLN A 206 8.96 2.73 -1.72
N LYS A 207 10.06 2.01 -1.96
CA LYS A 207 11.41 2.46 -1.59
C LYS A 207 11.73 3.80 -2.24
N TYR A 208 11.55 3.93 -3.55
CA TYR A 208 11.79 5.18 -4.26
C TYR A 208 10.92 6.34 -3.70
N MET A 209 9.64 6.06 -3.44
CA MET A 209 8.73 7.06 -2.88
C MET A 209 9.19 7.57 -1.52
N MET A 210 9.61 6.67 -0.64
CA MET A 210 9.96 7.05 0.73
C MET A 210 11.35 7.68 0.82
N ASP A 211 12.35 7.08 0.16
CA ASP A 211 13.73 7.54 0.25
C ASP A 211 13.98 8.78 -0.62
N GLU A 212 13.58 8.72 -1.91
CA GLU A 212 13.98 9.74 -2.89
C GLU A 212 12.95 10.89 -2.97
N LEU A 213 11.64 10.57 -2.93
CA LEU A 213 10.61 11.57 -3.19
C LEU A 213 10.16 12.28 -1.91
N ILE A 214 10.01 11.55 -0.81
CA ILE A 214 9.62 12.12 0.49
C ILE A 214 10.86 12.47 1.32
N GLY A 215 11.96 11.73 1.16
CA GLY A 215 13.24 11.98 1.84
C GLY A 215 13.33 11.37 3.23
N PHE A 216 12.58 10.31 3.52
CA PHE A 216 12.71 9.58 4.77
C PHE A 216 13.90 8.62 4.74
N LYS A 217 14.54 8.41 5.87
CA LYS A 217 15.36 7.23 6.14
C LYS A 217 14.42 6.09 6.50
N ALA A 218 14.15 5.19 5.56
CA ALA A 218 13.16 4.17 5.73
C ALA A 218 13.76 2.76 5.91
N HIS A 219 13.20 2.02 6.88
CA HIS A 219 13.42 0.58 7.06
C HIS A 219 12.26 -0.16 6.44
N TYR A 220 12.55 -1.19 5.64
CA TYR A 220 11.53 -1.87 4.84
C TYR A 220 11.31 -3.29 5.35
N VAL A 221 10.07 -3.62 5.66
CA VAL A 221 9.65 -4.95 6.12
C VAL A 221 8.58 -5.50 5.20
N LEU A 222 8.80 -6.72 4.70
CA LEU A 222 7.81 -7.49 3.95
C LEU A 222 7.36 -8.66 4.80
N ILE A 223 6.12 -8.62 5.28
CA ILE A 223 5.53 -9.71 6.08
C ILE A 223 4.80 -10.66 5.13
N VAL A 224 5.17 -11.94 5.17
CA VAL A 224 4.64 -12.96 4.27
C VAL A 224 4.14 -14.18 5.02
N ASN A 225 3.22 -14.94 4.41
CA ASN A 225 2.82 -16.25 4.87
C ASN A 225 3.59 -17.36 4.13
N GLY A 226 3.96 -18.43 4.83
CA GLY A 226 4.64 -19.57 4.23
C GLY A 226 6.16 -19.41 4.04
N LYS A 227 6.69 -19.83 2.88
CA LYS A 227 8.14 -19.79 2.65
C LYS A 227 8.63 -18.37 2.46
N ARG A 228 9.77 -18.02 3.09
CA ARG A 228 10.43 -16.74 2.87
C ARG A 228 10.79 -16.59 1.40
N THR A 229 10.32 -15.53 0.78
CA THR A 229 10.82 -15.05 -0.51
C THR A 229 12.02 -14.15 -0.27
N LYS A 230 13.04 -14.19 -1.15
CA LYS A 230 14.12 -13.21 -1.06
C LYS A 230 13.64 -11.87 -1.58
N SER A 231 13.88 -10.82 -0.82
CA SER A 231 13.74 -9.43 -1.27
C SER A 231 15.11 -8.76 -1.22
N ASN A 232 15.44 -7.96 -2.22
CA ASN A 232 16.69 -7.18 -2.25
C ASN A 232 16.53 -5.84 -1.51
N THR A 233 15.31 -5.44 -1.19
CA THR A 233 14.98 -4.13 -0.66
C THR A 233 14.35 -4.18 0.72
N HIS A 234 13.76 -5.32 1.11
CA HIS A 234 13.00 -5.47 2.35
C HIS A 234 13.56 -6.60 3.21
N GLN A 235 13.59 -6.38 4.53
CA GLN A 235 13.68 -7.47 5.49
C GLN A 235 12.43 -8.33 5.35
N VAL A 236 12.61 -9.62 5.05
CA VAL A 236 11.48 -10.55 4.93
C VAL A 236 11.22 -11.21 6.27
N MET A 237 10.01 -11.07 6.78
CA MET A 237 9.55 -11.62 8.05
C MET A 237 8.33 -12.51 7.82
N LEU A 238 8.26 -13.65 8.49
CA LEU A 238 7.04 -14.46 8.49
C LEU A 238 5.98 -13.84 9.41
N TRP A 239 4.70 -14.03 9.12
CA TRP A 239 3.63 -13.62 10.02
C TRP A 239 3.82 -14.14 11.43
N SER A 240 4.20 -15.44 11.57
CA SER A 240 4.50 -16.06 12.87
C SER A 240 5.64 -15.35 13.63
N GLU A 241 6.61 -14.79 12.94
CA GLU A 241 7.71 -14.02 13.54
C GLU A 241 7.27 -12.60 13.90
N ALA A 242 6.50 -11.96 13.01
CA ALA A 242 6.00 -10.60 13.21
C ALA A 242 5.12 -10.52 14.47
N ILE A 243 4.24 -11.50 14.67
CA ILE A 243 3.28 -11.53 15.77
C ILE A 243 3.82 -12.20 17.04
N LYS A 244 4.92 -12.93 16.95
CA LYS A 244 5.53 -13.58 18.14
C LYS A 244 5.78 -12.55 19.25
N ASP A 245 5.49 -12.93 20.48
CA ASP A 245 5.66 -12.10 21.69
C ASP A 245 4.79 -10.84 21.74
N LEU A 246 3.85 -10.65 20.80
CA LEU A 246 2.86 -9.57 20.90
C LEU A 246 1.70 -10.01 21.81
N LYS A 247 1.22 -9.06 22.62
CA LYS A 247 0.06 -9.26 23.48
C LYS A 247 -1.23 -9.18 22.65
N LEU A 248 -2.13 -10.15 22.84
CA LEU A 248 -3.43 -10.18 22.14
C LEU A 248 -4.50 -9.34 22.84
N ASN A 249 -4.34 -9.13 24.14
CA ASN A 249 -5.31 -8.46 25.00
C ASN A 249 -4.69 -7.26 25.67
N SER A 250 -5.43 -6.15 25.73
CA SER A 250 -5.21 -5.16 26.78
C SER A 250 -5.85 -5.69 28.07
N ASN A 251 -5.09 -5.78 29.13
CA ASN A 251 -5.51 -6.41 30.41
C ASN A 251 -6.73 -5.75 31.08
N ASN A 252 -7.36 -4.72 30.49
CA ASN A 252 -8.34 -3.88 31.18
C ASN A 252 -9.61 -3.54 30.38
N ASP A 253 -9.89 -4.08 29.20
CA ASP A 253 -11.10 -3.71 28.46
C ASP A 253 -11.95 -4.91 28.06
N PRO A 254 -13.07 -5.19 28.80
CA PRO A 254 -13.99 -6.29 28.49
C PRO A 254 -14.75 -6.12 27.16
N LYS A 255 -14.69 -4.94 26.54
CA LYS A 255 -15.29 -4.72 25.20
C LYS A 255 -14.49 -5.34 24.06
N ILE A 256 -13.27 -5.82 24.33
CA ILE A 256 -12.35 -6.38 23.34
C ILE A 256 -12.52 -7.91 23.21
N ASP A 257 -13.32 -8.59 24.06
CA ASP A 257 -13.47 -10.03 24.02
C ASP A 257 -13.97 -10.59 22.66
N GLY A 258 -14.86 -9.87 21.97
CA GLY A 258 -15.27 -10.25 20.61
C GLY A 258 -14.16 -10.08 19.56
N HIS A 259 -13.24 -9.15 19.77
CA HIS A 259 -12.05 -8.98 18.94
C HIS A 259 -11.02 -10.08 19.23
N ASN A 260 -10.92 -10.56 20.45
CA ASN A 260 -9.99 -11.62 20.84
C ASN A 260 -10.27 -12.94 20.12
N GLU A 261 -11.53 -13.38 20.03
CA GLU A 261 -11.87 -14.56 19.23
C GLU A 261 -11.54 -14.39 17.76
N PHE A 262 -11.72 -13.18 17.22
CA PHE A 262 -11.38 -12.85 15.84
C PHE A 262 -9.88 -12.88 15.63
N PHE A 263 -9.11 -12.21 16.48
CA PHE A 263 -7.64 -12.25 16.47
C PHE A 263 -7.13 -13.68 16.65
N GLN A 264 -7.64 -14.44 17.62
CA GLN A 264 -7.21 -15.81 17.86
C GLN A 264 -7.47 -16.70 16.63
N SER A 265 -8.64 -16.60 16.00
CA SER A 265 -8.95 -17.38 14.81
C SER A 265 -8.01 -17.07 13.62
N TRP A 266 -7.52 -15.85 13.52
CA TRP A 266 -6.53 -15.46 12.54
C TRP A 266 -5.14 -15.96 12.89
N PHE A 267 -4.72 -15.82 14.15
CA PHE A 267 -3.45 -16.33 14.64
C PHE A 267 -3.32 -17.84 14.40
N ASP A 268 -4.33 -18.60 14.70
CA ASP A 268 -4.36 -20.06 14.49
C ASP A 268 -4.18 -20.45 13.01
N ARG A 269 -4.51 -19.54 12.09
CA ARG A 269 -4.29 -19.73 10.65
C ARG A 269 -2.90 -19.29 10.18
N LEU A 270 -2.32 -18.27 10.80
CA LEU A 270 -1.02 -17.72 10.42
C LEU A 270 0.14 -18.54 10.97
N VAL A 271 -0.09 -19.31 12.06
CA VAL A 271 0.93 -20.14 12.72
C VAL A 271 0.94 -21.57 12.18
N LYS A 272 -0.09 -22.02 11.50
CA LYS A 272 -0.17 -23.32 10.79
C LYS A 272 0.50 -23.23 9.41
#